data_7bb36b5dddd965f75fdc282c32e2e9ab
#
_entry.id   7bb36b5dddd965f75fdc282c32e2e9ab
#
_cell.length_a   1.000
_cell.length_b   1.000
_cell.length_c   1.000
_cell.angle_alpha   90.00
_cell.angle_beta   90.00
_cell.angle_gamma   90.00
#
_symmetry.space_group_name_H-M   'P 1'
#
loop_
_entity.id
_entity.type
_entity.pdbx_description
1 polymer ?
#
loop_
_entity_poly.entity_id
_entity_poly.type
_entity_poly.pdbx_seq_one_letter_code
_entity_poly.pdbx_strand_id
1 'polypeptide(L)'
;MRNLFEYEFTDSDEPVYPAQRFIYASVDNDMQEEIDRSFFVRDYAENASKMPQWTVAVRRVALLMAIFFANAIYNASKNIGFEQVFDGHFYLFMFGTGCLGIAAVLYGVQLFRYLRVKHTGILNATSDVIEEQTNRTKETFDIPPEHKMADIFSYWHEDNGALPDILMNNQIRLYEKDGKLCIAFIDKAFAFPIGGFTRYLLMKKKVHFDEWNKPDAFFLKEYRKYKIQYDEQDGFSCRCYRLQYADYFGEYELFFPEYELAQFKAIADVPVEKE
;
A
#
# COMPACT_ATOMS: atom_id res chain seq x y z
N MET A 1 -12.72 20.29 -12.78
CA MET A 1 -11.89 20.60 -11.60
C MET A 1 -10.55 19.95 -11.82
N ARG A 2 -9.48 20.59 -11.41
CA ARG A 2 -8.12 20.08 -11.55
C ARG A 2 -7.66 19.43 -10.23
N ASN A 3 -6.71 18.51 -10.32
CA ASN A 3 -6.10 17.94 -9.12
C ASN A 3 -5.35 19.04 -8.34
N LEU A 4 -5.40 19.00 -7.02
CA LEU A 4 -4.73 19.96 -6.15
C LEU A 4 -3.20 19.98 -6.35
N PHE A 5 -2.62 18.85 -6.75
CA PHE A 5 -1.18 18.70 -7.04
C PHE A 5 -0.82 18.89 -8.51
N GLU A 6 -1.79 19.25 -9.34
CA GLU A 6 -1.53 19.54 -10.75
C GLU A 6 -0.72 20.82 -10.88
N TYR A 7 0.35 20.76 -11.61
CA TYR A 7 1.21 21.89 -11.96
C TYR A 7 1.59 21.80 -13.42
N GLU A 8 1.81 22.95 -14.01
CA GLU A 8 2.26 23.06 -15.39
C GLU A 8 3.79 22.99 -15.43
N PHE A 9 4.34 22.17 -16.34
CA PHE A 9 5.75 22.16 -16.66
C PHE A 9 6.01 23.11 -17.82
N THR A 10 7.11 23.82 -17.76
CA THR A 10 7.62 24.63 -18.88
C THR A 10 8.54 23.77 -19.75
N ASP A 11 8.95 24.31 -20.91
CA ASP A 11 9.95 23.67 -21.78
C ASP A 11 11.30 23.41 -21.08
N SER A 12 11.53 23.97 -19.90
CA SER A 12 12.68 23.74 -19.05
C SER A 12 12.51 22.64 -18.01
N ASP A 13 11.39 21.91 -18.04
CA ASP A 13 10.98 20.89 -17.04
C ASP A 13 10.85 21.39 -15.60
N GLU A 14 10.90 22.69 -15.39
CA GLU A 14 10.64 23.29 -14.08
C GLU A 14 9.14 23.54 -13.89
N PRO A 15 8.57 23.09 -12.76
CA PRO A 15 7.15 23.31 -12.49
C PRO A 15 6.86 24.79 -12.27
N VAL A 16 5.85 25.32 -12.95
CA VAL A 16 5.38 26.70 -12.78
C VAL A 16 4.18 26.71 -11.84
N TYR A 17 4.34 27.36 -10.71
CA TYR A 17 3.26 27.56 -9.73
C TYR A 17 2.83 29.03 -9.77
N PRO A 18 1.53 29.29 -9.71
CA PRO A 18 1.03 30.64 -9.42
C PRO A 18 1.57 31.07 -8.04
N ALA A 19 2.37 32.11 -8.01
CA ALA A 19 3.18 32.54 -6.86
C ALA A 19 2.41 32.78 -5.55
N GLN A 20 1.07 32.80 -5.58
CA GLN A 20 0.21 33.08 -4.43
C GLN A 20 -0.69 31.91 -4.04
N ARG A 21 -0.66 30.80 -4.77
CA ARG A 21 -1.61 29.71 -4.62
C ARG A 21 -1.28 28.79 -3.47
N PHE A 22 -0.06 28.32 -3.41
CA PHE A 22 0.44 27.47 -2.35
C PHE A 22 1.96 27.53 -2.27
N ILE A 23 2.50 27.06 -1.16
CA ILE A 23 3.94 26.90 -1.01
C ILE A 23 4.28 25.47 -1.44
N TYR A 24 5.26 25.34 -2.31
CA TYR A 24 5.86 24.10 -2.72
C TYR A 24 7.32 24.05 -2.30
N ALA A 25 7.74 22.91 -1.80
CA ALA A 25 9.14 22.61 -1.54
C ALA A 25 9.45 21.18 -2.00
N SER A 26 10.63 20.98 -2.56
CA SER A 26 11.14 19.65 -2.92
C SER A 26 12.50 19.41 -2.28
N VAL A 27 12.87 18.16 -2.16
CA VAL A 27 14.24 17.77 -1.81
C VAL A 27 15.18 18.10 -2.98
N ASP A 28 16.47 18.20 -2.71
CA ASP A 28 17.47 18.34 -3.75
C ASP A 28 17.67 17.04 -4.55
N ASN A 29 18.37 17.12 -5.68
CA ASN A 29 18.55 15.98 -6.57
C ASN A 29 19.35 14.85 -5.91
N ASP A 30 20.33 15.18 -5.09
CA ASP A 30 21.16 14.18 -4.41
C ASP A 30 20.33 13.37 -3.41
N MET A 31 19.48 14.04 -2.64
CA MET A 31 18.55 13.39 -1.72
C MET A 31 17.50 12.58 -2.47
N GLN A 32 17.01 13.05 -3.63
CA GLN A 32 16.07 12.30 -4.47
C GLN A 32 16.69 10.98 -4.95
N GLU A 33 17.93 11.00 -5.44
CA GLU A 33 18.64 9.78 -5.86
C GLU A 33 18.84 8.80 -4.70
N GLU A 34 19.13 9.28 -3.50
CA GLU A 34 19.24 8.43 -2.31
C GLU A 34 17.91 7.79 -1.93
N ILE A 35 16.80 8.55 -2.00
CA ILE A 35 15.45 8.05 -1.75
C ILE A 35 15.12 6.94 -2.75
N ASP A 36 15.29 7.18 -4.04
CA ASP A 36 14.99 6.23 -5.10
C ASP A 36 15.83 4.95 -4.97
N ARG A 37 17.10 5.09 -4.65
CA ARG A 37 18.00 3.96 -4.40
C ARG A 37 17.53 3.13 -3.20
N SER A 38 17.09 3.78 -2.12
CA SER A 38 16.61 3.10 -0.92
C SER A 38 15.36 2.26 -1.20
N PHE A 39 14.41 2.81 -1.94
CA PHE A 39 13.21 2.08 -2.35
C PHE A 39 13.54 0.92 -3.28
N PHE A 40 14.41 1.13 -4.27
CA PHE A 40 14.85 0.07 -5.17
C PHE A 40 15.48 -1.11 -4.43
N VAL A 41 16.39 -0.84 -3.48
CA VAL A 41 17.06 -1.89 -2.69
C VAL A 41 16.07 -2.62 -1.79
N ARG A 42 15.10 -1.90 -1.19
CA ARG A 42 14.03 -2.50 -0.40
C ARG A 42 13.18 -3.46 -1.24
N ASP A 43 12.71 -3.01 -2.39
CA ASP A 43 11.87 -3.80 -3.27
C ASP A 43 12.60 -5.03 -3.80
N TYR A 44 13.89 -4.90 -4.13
CA TYR A 44 14.74 -6.01 -4.49
C TYR A 44 14.87 -7.04 -3.36
N ALA A 45 15.12 -6.59 -2.13
CA ALA A 45 15.26 -7.48 -0.97
C ALA A 45 13.94 -8.20 -0.65
N GLU A 46 12.81 -7.51 -0.70
CA GLU A 46 11.49 -8.09 -0.49
C GLU A 46 11.18 -9.14 -1.57
N ASN A 47 11.41 -8.84 -2.84
CA ASN A 47 11.17 -9.76 -3.94
C ASN A 47 12.09 -10.98 -3.89
N ALA A 48 13.34 -10.82 -3.46
CA ALA A 48 14.27 -11.93 -3.29
C ALA A 48 13.83 -12.93 -2.21
N SER A 49 13.07 -12.49 -1.21
CA SER A 49 12.51 -13.35 -0.16
C SER A 49 11.24 -14.08 -0.58
N LYS A 50 10.53 -13.58 -1.59
CA LYS A 50 9.23 -14.14 -2.04
C LYS A 50 9.44 -15.40 -2.89
N MET A 51 8.51 -16.35 -2.73
CA MET A 51 8.44 -17.53 -3.62
C MET A 51 7.48 -17.24 -4.79
N PRO A 52 7.74 -17.80 -5.99
CA PRO A 52 6.78 -17.72 -7.09
C PRO A 52 5.38 -18.20 -6.67
N GLN A 53 4.33 -17.52 -7.11
CA GLN A 53 2.94 -17.84 -6.70
C GLN A 53 2.55 -19.30 -6.95
N TRP A 54 3.00 -19.88 -8.07
CA TRP A 54 2.73 -21.28 -8.38
C TRP A 54 3.32 -22.26 -7.35
N THR A 55 4.51 -21.97 -6.79
CA THR A 55 5.12 -22.81 -5.75
C THR A 55 4.36 -22.70 -4.43
N VAL A 56 3.81 -21.52 -4.12
CA VAL A 56 2.94 -21.34 -2.97
C VAL A 56 1.64 -22.13 -3.12
N ALA A 57 1.05 -22.13 -4.32
CA ALA A 57 -0.14 -22.93 -4.63
C ALA A 57 0.13 -24.42 -4.49
N VAL A 58 1.21 -24.93 -5.11
CA VAL A 58 1.62 -26.34 -5.01
C VAL A 58 1.85 -26.74 -3.55
N ARG A 59 2.52 -25.92 -2.77
CA ARG A 59 2.76 -26.16 -1.34
C ARG A 59 1.44 -26.28 -0.56
N ARG A 60 0.48 -25.38 -0.79
CA ARG A 60 -0.83 -25.41 -0.12
C ARG A 60 -1.62 -26.67 -0.50
N VAL A 61 -1.65 -27.00 -1.78
CA VAL A 61 -2.33 -28.22 -2.27
C VAL A 61 -1.67 -29.47 -1.68
N ALA A 62 -0.34 -29.56 -1.70
CA ALA A 62 0.38 -30.69 -1.14
C ALA A 62 0.10 -30.88 0.37
N LEU A 63 0.04 -29.80 1.13
CA LEU A 63 -0.31 -29.85 2.56
C LEU A 63 -1.74 -30.32 2.77
N LEU A 64 -2.70 -29.81 2.01
CA LEU A 64 -4.10 -30.23 2.09
C LEU A 64 -4.28 -31.70 1.75
N MET A 65 -3.58 -32.16 0.70
CA MET A 65 -3.58 -33.59 0.32
C MET A 65 -2.96 -34.47 1.40
N ALA A 66 -1.86 -34.04 2.02
CA ALA A 66 -1.27 -34.79 3.15
C ALA A 66 -2.24 -34.93 4.33
N ILE A 67 -2.95 -33.85 4.67
CA ILE A 67 -3.99 -33.87 5.71
C ILE A 67 -5.15 -34.79 5.33
N PHE A 68 -5.60 -34.75 4.08
CA PHE A 68 -6.64 -35.63 3.56
C PHE A 68 -6.26 -37.11 3.68
N PHE A 69 -5.07 -37.48 3.23
CA PHE A 69 -4.56 -38.86 3.33
C PHE A 69 -4.38 -39.31 4.78
N ALA A 70 -3.86 -38.43 5.67
CA ALA A 70 -3.75 -38.72 7.09
C ALA A 70 -5.12 -39.02 7.72
N ASN A 71 -6.14 -38.22 7.39
CA ASN A 71 -7.50 -38.44 7.86
C ASN A 71 -8.13 -39.73 7.30
N ALA A 72 -7.88 -40.06 6.03
CA ALA A 72 -8.32 -41.30 5.41
C ALA A 72 -7.71 -42.53 6.10
N ILE A 73 -6.40 -42.50 6.37
CA ILE A 73 -5.68 -43.53 7.10
C ILE A 73 -6.25 -43.70 8.53
N TYR A 74 -6.44 -42.58 9.23
CA TYR A 74 -7.00 -42.58 10.58
C TYR A 74 -8.40 -43.20 10.64
N ASN A 75 -9.28 -42.85 9.70
CA ASN A 75 -10.63 -43.38 9.64
C ASN A 75 -10.65 -44.89 9.27
N ALA A 76 -9.79 -45.32 8.34
CA ALA A 76 -9.65 -46.72 8.01
C ALA A 76 -9.11 -47.53 9.19
N SER A 77 -8.11 -47.02 9.94
CA SER A 77 -7.51 -47.71 11.09
C SER A 77 -8.48 -47.95 12.25
N LYS A 78 -9.51 -47.09 12.40
CA LYS A 78 -10.55 -47.31 13.39
C LYS A 78 -11.38 -48.57 13.17
N ASN A 79 -11.53 -48.96 11.89
CA ASN A 79 -12.44 -50.09 11.54
C ASN A 79 -11.68 -51.43 11.46
N ILE A 80 -10.45 -51.43 10.97
CA ILE A 80 -9.72 -52.69 10.65
C ILE A 80 -8.33 -52.78 11.33
N GLY A 81 -7.94 -51.82 12.12
CA GLY A 81 -6.64 -51.72 12.75
C GLY A 81 -5.53 -51.16 11.85
N PHE A 82 -4.52 -50.56 12.46
CA PHE A 82 -3.46 -49.82 11.74
C PHE A 82 -2.59 -50.75 10.86
N GLU A 83 -2.23 -51.95 11.35
CA GLU A 83 -1.40 -52.90 10.61
C GLU A 83 -2.07 -53.34 9.33
N GLN A 84 -3.38 -53.68 9.39
CA GLN A 84 -4.12 -54.13 8.20
C GLN A 84 -4.33 -52.99 7.19
N VAL A 85 -4.48 -51.73 7.66
CA VAL A 85 -4.52 -50.57 6.76
C VAL A 85 -3.18 -50.36 6.08
N PHE A 86 -2.08 -50.50 6.81
CA PHE A 86 -0.74 -50.35 6.25
C PHE A 86 -0.47 -51.38 5.18
N ASP A 87 -0.78 -52.68 5.42
CA ASP A 87 -0.58 -53.74 4.45
C ASP A 87 -1.52 -53.66 3.26
N GLY A 88 -2.79 -53.36 3.48
CA GLY A 88 -3.82 -53.32 2.44
C GLY A 88 -3.85 -52.03 1.61
N HIS A 89 -3.36 -50.94 2.16
CA HIS A 89 -3.44 -49.61 1.55
C HIS A 89 -2.12 -48.84 1.58
N PHE A 90 -1.00 -49.55 1.39
CA PHE A 90 0.34 -49.01 1.41
C PHE A 90 0.52 -47.77 0.52
N TYR A 91 -0.17 -47.73 -0.63
CA TYR A 91 -0.15 -46.61 -1.55
C TYR A 91 -0.68 -45.31 -0.92
N LEU A 92 -1.65 -45.36 0.04
CA LEU A 92 -2.12 -44.17 0.74
C LEU A 92 -1.04 -43.53 1.61
N PHE A 93 -0.23 -44.37 2.27
CA PHE A 93 0.91 -43.90 3.06
C PHE A 93 1.99 -43.31 2.14
N MET A 94 2.28 -43.92 1.01
CA MET A 94 3.27 -43.42 0.07
C MET A 94 2.86 -42.07 -0.52
N PHE A 95 1.60 -41.95 -0.98
CA PHE A 95 1.10 -40.67 -1.49
C PHE A 95 1.04 -39.58 -0.40
N GLY A 96 0.52 -39.90 0.78
CA GLY A 96 0.46 -38.95 1.92
C GLY A 96 1.85 -38.46 2.33
N THR A 97 2.80 -39.38 2.46
CA THR A 97 4.21 -39.08 2.78
C THR A 97 4.87 -38.26 1.68
N GLY A 98 4.61 -38.60 0.40
CA GLY A 98 5.11 -37.86 -0.76
C GLY A 98 4.58 -36.40 -0.77
N CYS A 99 3.29 -36.19 -0.54
CA CYS A 99 2.69 -34.85 -0.42
C CYS A 99 3.28 -34.07 0.74
N LEU A 100 3.46 -34.70 1.91
CA LEU A 100 4.08 -34.08 3.06
C LEU A 100 5.54 -33.70 2.77
N GLY A 101 6.29 -34.57 2.10
CA GLY A 101 7.66 -34.32 1.66
C GLY A 101 7.77 -33.11 0.74
N ILE A 102 6.91 -33.02 -0.27
CA ILE A 102 6.85 -31.86 -1.18
C ILE A 102 6.55 -30.58 -0.38
N ALA A 103 5.54 -30.59 0.50
CA ALA A 103 5.23 -29.44 1.32
C ALA A 103 6.41 -29.03 2.21
N ALA A 104 7.07 -29.98 2.88
CA ALA A 104 8.22 -29.73 3.74
C ALA A 104 9.41 -29.14 2.97
N VAL A 105 9.73 -29.67 1.79
CA VAL A 105 10.81 -29.14 0.93
C VAL A 105 10.51 -27.69 0.51
N LEU A 106 9.29 -27.41 0.06
CA LEU A 106 8.91 -26.06 -0.37
C LEU A 106 8.90 -25.06 0.80
N TYR A 107 8.45 -25.47 2.00
CA TYR A 107 8.57 -24.65 3.21
C TYR A 107 10.04 -24.44 3.60
N GLY A 108 10.87 -25.47 3.51
CA GLY A 108 12.31 -25.37 3.76
C GLY A 108 13.02 -24.41 2.82
N VAL A 109 12.72 -24.46 1.53
CA VAL A 109 13.24 -23.51 0.53
C VAL A 109 12.80 -22.07 0.83
N GLN A 110 11.54 -21.87 1.19
CA GLN A 110 11.05 -20.55 1.58
C GLN A 110 11.76 -20.02 2.83
N LEU A 111 11.87 -20.86 3.85
CA LEU A 111 12.58 -20.49 5.09
C LEU A 111 14.04 -20.17 4.80
N PHE A 112 14.72 -20.97 3.97
CA PHE A 112 16.10 -20.71 3.58
C PHE A 112 16.26 -19.37 2.85
N ARG A 113 15.38 -19.06 1.90
CA ARG A 113 15.39 -17.76 1.20
C ARG A 113 15.20 -16.61 2.19
N TYR A 114 14.21 -16.71 3.07
CA TYR A 114 13.94 -15.69 4.09
C TYR A 114 15.15 -15.52 5.03
N LEU A 115 15.71 -16.61 5.54
CA LEU A 115 16.87 -16.55 6.41
C LEU A 115 18.11 -15.97 5.70
N ARG A 116 18.30 -16.32 4.42
CA ARG A 116 19.40 -15.76 3.62
C ARG A 116 19.28 -14.24 3.52
N VAL A 117 18.10 -13.72 3.17
CA VAL A 117 17.87 -12.26 3.07
C VAL A 117 18.02 -11.61 4.45
N LYS A 118 17.49 -12.23 5.50
CA LYS A 118 17.64 -11.75 6.88
C LYS A 118 19.10 -11.71 7.34
N HIS A 119 19.88 -12.76 7.04
CA HIS A 119 21.30 -12.83 7.41
C HIS A 119 22.21 -11.86 6.65
N THR A 120 21.83 -11.46 5.45
CA THR A 120 22.59 -10.43 4.71
C THR A 120 22.46 -9.05 5.34
N GLY A 121 21.55 -8.86 6.30
CA GLY A 121 21.28 -7.54 6.90
C GLY A 121 20.65 -6.51 5.97
N ILE A 122 20.42 -6.86 4.70
CA ILE A 122 19.90 -5.93 3.68
C ILE A 122 18.55 -5.34 4.13
N LEU A 123 17.64 -6.15 4.70
CA LEU A 123 16.33 -5.65 5.17
C LEU A 123 16.46 -4.64 6.31
N ASN A 124 17.39 -4.88 7.25
CA ASN A 124 17.62 -3.95 8.35
C ASN A 124 18.32 -2.68 7.84
N ALA A 125 19.36 -2.84 7.01
CA ALA A 125 20.06 -1.69 6.42
C ALA A 125 19.13 -0.82 5.57
N THR A 126 18.21 -1.41 4.80
CA THR A 126 17.21 -0.64 4.04
C THR A 126 16.18 0.05 4.94
N SER A 127 15.77 -0.58 6.04
CA SER A 127 14.88 0.06 7.02
C SER A 127 15.55 1.27 7.65
N ASP A 128 16.81 1.13 8.07
CA ASP A 128 17.58 2.20 8.69
C ASP A 128 17.80 3.37 7.72
N VAL A 129 18.09 3.09 6.45
CA VAL A 129 18.25 4.12 5.42
C VAL A 129 16.93 4.84 5.14
N ILE A 130 15.81 4.12 5.03
CA ILE A 130 14.48 4.74 4.82
C ILE A 130 14.10 5.60 6.03
N GLU A 131 14.41 5.15 7.26
CA GLU A 131 14.18 5.94 8.45
C GLU A 131 15.03 7.21 8.47
N GLU A 132 16.29 7.11 8.11
CA GLU A 132 17.20 8.26 7.96
C GLU A 132 16.67 9.25 6.93
N GLN A 133 16.31 8.80 5.72
CA GLN A 133 15.74 9.66 4.67
C GLN A 133 14.43 10.30 5.14
N THR A 134 13.58 9.54 5.85
CA THR A 134 12.36 10.07 6.44
C THR A 134 12.64 11.18 7.44
N ASN A 135 13.65 11.06 8.27
CA ASN A 135 14.02 12.08 9.25
C ASN A 135 14.62 13.32 8.56
N ARG A 136 15.49 13.14 7.56
CA ARG A 136 16.00 14.24 6.73
C ARG A 136 14.85 15.00 6.04
N THR A 137 13.86 14.31 5.49
CA THR A 137 12.68 14.93 4.90
C THR A 137 11.91 15.76 5.93
N LYS A 138 11.74 15.25 7.16
CA LYS A 138 11.07 16.01 8.24
C LYS A 138 11.83 17.27 8.59
N GLU A 139 13.14 17.22 8.63
CA GLU A 139 14.00 18.37 8.89
C GLU A 139 13.94 19.38 7.73
N THR A 140 14.05 18.90 6.47
CA THR A 140 14.02 19.74 5.27
C THR A 140 12.72 20.54 5.16
N PHE A 141 11.58 19.93 5.47
CA PHE A 141 10.25 20.56 5.38
C PHE A 141 9.75 21.10 6.71
N ASP A 142 10.56 21.05 7.77
CA ASP A 142 10.20 21.49 9.13
C ASP A 142 8.84 20.91 9.57
N ILE A 143 8.70 19.57 9.44
CA ILE A 143 7.48 18.84 9.75
C ILE A 143 7.36 18.68 11.26
N PRO A 144 6.27 19.16 11.90
CA PRO A 144 6.11 19.07 13.33
C PRO A 144 5.95 17.62 13.80
N PRO A 145 6.38 17.28 15.03
CA PRO A 145 6.31 15.92 15.54
C PRO A 145 4.86 15.39 15.69
N GLU A 146 3.88 16.28 15.86
CA GLU A 146 2.45 15.97 15.98
C GLU A 146 1.73 15.73 14.65
N HIS A 147 2.46 15.72 13.53
CA HIS A 147 1.88 15.43 12.22
C HIS A 147 1.12 14.09 12.22
N LYS A 148 0.11 13.97 11.37
CA LYS A 148 -0.65 12.73 11.17
C LYS A 148 -0.21 12.05 9.89
N MET A 149 -0.13 10.71 9.91
CA MET A 149 -0.05 9.95 8.68
C MET A 149 -1.46 9.81 8.10
N ALA A 150 -1.62 10.10 6.83
CA ALA A 150 -2.88 9.98 6.12
C ALA A 150 -2.67 9.41 4.72
N ASP A 151 -3.71 8.80 4.17
CA ASP A 151 -3.73 8.31 2.80
C ASP A 151 -4.46 9.29 1.91
N ILE A 152 -3.90 9.55 0.73
CA ILE A 152 -4.54 10.33 -0.33
C ILE A 152 -4.46 9.57 -1.65
N PHE A 153 -5.33 9.94 -2.59
CA PHE A 153 -5.28 9.43 -3.93
C PHE A 153 -4.78 10.49 -4.91
N SER A 154 -3.85 10.07 -5.77
CA SER A 154 -3.38 10.86 -6.89
C SER A 154 -3.56 10.11 -8.19
N TYR A 155 -3.57 10.82 -9.30
CA TYR A 155 -3.59 10.23 -10.63
C TYR A 155 -2.40 10.71 -11.45
N TRP A 156 -1.96 9.84 -12.35
CA TRP A 156 -0.73 10.06 -13.10
C TRP A 156 -0.92 10.97 -14.30
N HIS A 157 -2.11 10.98 -14.90
CA HIS A 157 -2.44 11.83 -16.05
C HIS A 157 -3.93 12.12 -16.09
N GLU A 158 -4.30 13.37 -16.37
CA GLU A 158 -5.63 13.73 -16.81
C GLU A 158 -5.73 13.54 -18.33
N ASP A 159 -6.39 12.47 -18.75
CA ASP A 159 -6.94 12.45 -20.10
C ASP A 159 -8.32 13.09 -20.09
N ASN A 160 -8.40 14.33 -20.58
CA ASN A 160 -9.64 15.06 -20.90
C ASN A 160 -10.61 15.33 -19.72
N GLY A 161 -10.13 15.49 -18.51
CA GLY A 161 -10.96 15.88 -17.35
C GLY A 161 -11.86 14.77 -16.82
N ALA A 162 -11.67 13.52 -17.24
CA ALA A 162 -12.27 12.35 -16.62
C ALA A 162 -11.35 11.83 -15.51
N LEU A 163 -11.94 11.41 -14.38
CA LEU A 163 -11.19 10.66 -13.37
C LEU A 163 -10.63 9.39 -14.01
N PRO A 164 -9.34 9.07 -13.83
CA PRO A 164 -8.82 7.80 -14.26
C PRO A 164 -9.57 6.67 -13.54
N ASP A 165 -9.71 5.54 -14.22
CA ASP A 165 -10.41 4.38 -13.66
C ASP A 165 -9.70 3.83 -12.39
N ILE A 166 -8.39 4.06 -12.30
CA ILE A 166 -7.55 3.61 -11.17
C ILE A 166 -6.71 4.79 -10.66
N LEU A 167 -6.83 5.06 -9.38
CA LEU A 167 -6.02 6.04 -8.65
C LEU A 167 -4.82 5.37 -7.99
N MET A 168 -3.77 6.15 -7.71
CA MET A 168 -2.65 5.70 -6.91
C MET A 168 -2.85 6.10 -5.45
N ASN A 169 -2.65 5.15 -4.54
CA ASN A 169 -2.62 5.43 -3.10
C ASN A 169 -1.24 5.96 -2.69
N ASN A 170 -1.25 7.10 -1.99
CA ASN A 170 -0.04 7.72 -1.46
C ASN A 170 -0.21 7.98 0.04
N GLN A 171 0.74 7.52 0.81
CA GLN A 171 0.83 7.85 2.22
C GLN A 171 1.59 9.18 2.39
N ILE A 172 0.96 10.11 3.11
CA ILE A 172 1.47 11.46 3.32
C ILE A 172 1.55 11.79 4.81
N ARG A 173 2.27 12.86 5.11
CA ARG A 173 2.25 13.53 6.42
C ARG A 173 1.36 14.76 6.31
N LEU A 174 0.33 14.78 7.15
CA LEU A 174 -0.69 15.82 7.19
C LEU A 174 -0.53 16.64 8.47
N TYR A 175 -0.45 17.96 8.37
CA TYR A 175 -0.32 18.86 9.52
C TYR A 175 -0.83 20.27 9.19
N GLU A 176 -1.02 21.07 10.23
CA GLU A 176 -1.31 22.49 10.10
C GLU A 176 -0.07 23.30 10.46
N LYS A 177 0.22 24.32 9.66
CA LYS A 177 1.27 25.29 9.96
C LYS A 177 0.90 26.66 9.37
N ASP A 178 0.96 27.71 10.19
CA ASP A 178 0.72 29.11 9.80
C ASP A 178 -0.61 29.32 9.05
N GLY A 179 -1.70 28.68 9.50
CA GLY A 179 -3.02 28.75 8.86
C GLY A 179 -3.11 28.06 7.51
N LYS A 180 -2.21 27.11 7.25
CA LYS A 180 -2.18 26.31 6.04
C LYS A 180 -2.32 24.84 6.36
N LEU A 181 -3.06 24.12 5.53
CA LEU A 181 -3.05 22.66 5.48
C LEU A 181 -1.81 22.23 4.71
N CYS A 182 -0.93 21.51 5.38
CA CYS A 182 0.34 21.04 4.82
C CYS A 182 0.28 19.53 4.54
N ILE A 183 0.75 19.16 3.36
CA ILE A 183 0.84 17.80 2.87
C ILE A 183 2.27 17.54 2.44
N ALA A 184 2.96 16.64 3.13
CA ALA A 184 4.33 16.27 2.79
C ALA A 184 4.41 14.81 2.37
N PHE A 185 4.94 14.60 1.18
CA PHE A 185 5.44 13.32 0.67
C PHE A 185 6.86 13.11 1.21
N ILE A 186 7.54 12.09 0.73
CA ILE A 186 8.93 11.87 1.11
C ILE A 186 9.89 12.83 0.37
N ASP A 187 9.54 13.23 -0.83
CA ASP A 187 10.35 14.02 -1.76
C ASP A 187 9.91 15.48 -1.93
N LYS A 188 8.68 15.81 -1.53
CA LYS A 188 8.07 17.12 -1.73
C LYS A 188 7.02 17.45 -0.69
N ALA A 189 6.77 18.72 -0.49
CA ALA A 189 5.74 19.22 0.42
C ALA A 189 4.95 20.37 -0.22
N PHE A 190 3.66 20.44 0.16
CA PHE A 190 2.72 21.47 -0.26
C PHE A 190 2.05 22.08 0.96
N ALA A 191 1.79 23.38 0.91
CA ALA A 191 1.08 24.11 1.97
C ALA A 191 -0.01 24.99 1.36
N PHE A 192 -1.27 24.63 1.59
CA PHE A 192 -2.45 25.30 1.04
C PHE A 192 -3.11 26.17 2.09
N PRO A 193 -3.42 27.45 1.82
CA PRO A 193 -4.18 28.30 2.73
C PRO A 193 -5.52 27.65 3.10
N ILE A 194 -5.81 27.50 4.40
CA ILE A 194 -7.03 26.81 4.87
C ILE A 194 -8.29 27.51 4.36
N GLY A 195 -8.27 28.85 4.26
CA GLY A 195 -9.40 29.63 3.76
C GLY A 195 -9.79 29.38 2.29
N GLY A 196 -8.95 28.68 1.52
CA GLY A 196 -9.26 28.28 0.15
C GLY A 196 -10.08 26.98 0.06
N PHE A 197 -10.14 26.19 1.12
CA PHE A 197 -10.98 24.99 1.15
C PHE A 197 -12.44 25.35 1.32
N THR A 198 -13.34 24.73 0.56
CA THR A 198 -14.75 25.08 0.49
C THR A 198 -15.68 24.03 1.09
N ARG A 199 -15.45 22.74 0.75
CA ARG A 199 -16.27 21.65 1.27
C ARG A 199 -15.62 20.29 1.01
N TYR A 200 -16.11 19.29 1.76
CA TYR A 200 -15.91 17.87 1.50
C TYR A 200 -17.11 17.32 0.75
N LEU A 201 -16.88 16.65 -0.35
CA LEU A 201 -17.93 16.04 -1.14
C LEU A 201 -17.76 14.49 -1.13
N LEU A 202 -18.71 13.78 -0.51
CA LEU A 202 -18.70 12.33 -0.49
C LEU A 202 -19.15 11.78 -1.83
N MET A 203 -18.28 11.05 -2.51
CA MET A 203 -18.55 10.46 -3.82
C MET A 203 -19.59 9.34 -3.74
N LYS A 204 -20.52 9.28 -4.70
CA LYS A 204 -21.51 8.19 -4.81
C LYS A 204 -20.87 6.88 -5.21
N LYS A 205 -19.97 6.92 -6.18
CA LYS A 205 -19.25 5.74 -6.65
C LYS A 205 -18.04 5.48 -5.77
N LYS A 206 -17.69 4.21 -5.58
CA LYS A 206 -16.41 3.81 -5.03
C LYS A 206 -15.32 4.11 -6.04
N VAL A 207 -14.16 4.47 -5.52
CA VAL A 207 -12.97 4.70 -6.31
C VAL A 207 -12.11 3.45 -6.27
N HIS A 208 -11.63 3.04 -7.43
CA HIS A 208 -10.63 1.99 -7.55
C HIS A 208 -9.24 2.59 -7.41
N PHE A 209 -8.37 1.89 -6.69
CA PHE A 209 -6.99 2.34 -6.52
C PHE A 209 -6.02 1.17 -6.54
N ASP A 210 -4.82 1.43 -7.03
CA ASP A 210 -3.73 0.47 -7.02
C ASP A 210 -2.86 0.68 -5.79
N GLU A 211 -2.49 -0.41 -5.16
CA GLU A 211 -1.56 -0.43 -4.04
C GLU A 211 -0.37 -1.29 -4.43
N TRP A 212 0.83 -0.78 -4.20
CA TRP A 212 2.08 -1.41 -4.61
C TRP A 212 2.28 -2.82 -4.05
N ASN A 213 1.60 -3.15 -2.95
CA ASN A 213 1.67 -4.45 -2.32
C ASN A 213 0.28 -5.11 -2.27
N LYS A 214 0.10 -6.22 -3.02
CA LYS A 214 -1.07 -7.08 -2.81
C LYS A 214 -1.10 -7.52 -1.35
N PRO A 215 -2.22 -7.28 -0.62
CA PRO A 215 -2.29 -7.60 0.78
C PRO A 215 -2.18 -9.10 0.98
N ASP A 216 -1.38 -9.50 1.95
CA ASP A 216 -1.49 -10.84 2.53
C ASP A 216 -2.87 -11.00 3.17
N ALA A 217 -3.36 -12.25 3.26
CA ALA A 217 -4.65 -12.56 3.87
C ALA A 217 -4.84 -11.97 5.29
N PHE A 218 -3.73 -11.67 5.97
CA PHE A 218 -3.72 -11.01 7.27
C PHE A 218 -4.17 -9.54 7.19
N PHE A 219 -3.70 -8.81 6.19
CA PHE A 219 -4.06 -7.40 5.96
C PHE A 219 -5.50 -7.23 5.48
N LEU A 220 -6.07 -8.21 4.75
CA LEU A 220 -7.48 -8.16 4.33
C LEU A 220 -8.46 -7.97 5.52
N LYS A 221 -8.07 -8.38 6.72
CA LYS A 221 -8.88 -8.15 7.93
C LYS A 221 -8.83 -6.69 8.38
N GLU A 222 -7.70 -6.03 8.26
CA GLU A 222 -7.53 -4.61 8.56
C GLU A 222 -8.23 -3.73 7.52
N TYR A 223 -8.10 -4.06 6.24
CA TYR A 223 -8.82 -3.37 5.17
C TYR A 223 -10.34 -3.37 5.37
N ARG A 224 -10.91 -4.48 5.86
CA ARG A 224 -12.34 -4.53 6.22
C ARG A 224 -12.73 -3.52 7.29
N LYS A 225 -11.85 -3.21 8.23
CA LYS A 225 -12.07 -2.20 9.27
C LYS A 225 -12.26 -0.81 8.64
N TYR A 226 -11.53 -0.51 7.58
CA TYR A 226 -11.60 0.75 6.82
C TYR A 226 -12.60 0.69 5.66
N LYS A 227 -13.42 -0.40 5.55
CA LYS A 227 -14.40 -0.62 4.47
C LYS A 227 -13.78 -0.65 3.07
N ILE A 228 -12.50 -0.97 2.98
CA ILE A 228 -11.81 -1.22 1.72
C ILE A 228 -12.21 -2.61 1.24
N GLN A 229 -12.59 -2.71 -0.02
CA GLN A 229 -12.90 -3.98 -0.70
C GLN A 229 -11.76 -4.32 -1.65
N TYR A 230 -11.44 -5.58 -1.69
CA TYR A 230 -10.47 -6.13 -2.64
C TYR A 230 -11.14 -7.16 -3.52
N ASP A 231 -10.99 -7.00 -4.82
CA ASP A 231 -11.34 -7.96 -5.84
C ASP A 231 -10.08 -8.35 -6.61
N GLU A 232 -9.98 -9.63 -7.01
CA GLU A 232 -8.80 -10.13 -7.74
C GLU A 232 -8.67 -9.54 -9.16
N GLN A 233 -9.78 -9.09 -9.73
CA GLN A 233 -9.84 -8.52 -11.08
C GLN A 233 -9.73 -6.99 -11.06
N ASP A 234 -10.40 -6.35 -10.11
CA ASP A 234 -10.58 -4.90 -10.07
C ASP A 234 -9.65 -4.21 -9.03
N GLY A 235 -8.87 -4.98 -8.26
CA GLY A 235 -7.98 -4.44 -7.23
C GLY A 235 -8.73 -3.91 -6.00
N PHE A 236 -8.26 -2.79 -5.45
CA PHE A 236 -8.85 -2.19 -4.25
C PHE A 236 -9.92 -1.16 -4.62
N SER A 237 -10.97 -1.11 -3.81
CA SER A 237 -11.97 -0.06 -3.92
C SER A 237 -12.48 0.41 -2.55
N CYS A 238 -12.71 1.70 -2.42
CA CYS A 238 -13.32 2.30 -1.23
C CYS A 238 -14.16 3.53 -1.57
N ARG A 239 -14.94 4.00 -0.58
CA ARG A 239 -15.60 5.29 -0.68
C ARG A 239 -14.59 6.39 -0.43
N CYS A 240 -14.71 7.49 -1.18
CA CYS A 240 -13.79 8.62 -1.13
C CYS A 240 -14.51 9.93 -0.91
N TYR A 241 -13.79 10.86 -0.31
CA TYR A 241 -14.12 12.27 -0.30
C TYR A 241 -13.29 13.03 -1.32
N ARG A 242 -13.89 14.06 -1.89
CA ARG A 242 -13.21 15.13 -2.59
C ARG A 242 -13.17 16.34 -1.69
N LEU A 243 -12.01 16.81 -1.30
CA LEU A 243 -11.84 18.11 -0.64
C LEU A 243 -11.65 19.16 -1.74
N GLN A 244 -12.59 20.06 -1.84
CA GLN A 244 -12.58 21.12 -2.84
C GLN A 244 -11.81 22.33 -2.33
N TYR A 245 -10.94 22.85 -3.18
CA TYR A 245 -10.14 24.05 -2.96
C TYR A 245 -10.40 25.02 -4.11
N ALA A 246 -10.63 26.29 -3.78
CA ALA A 246 -10.83 27.35 -4.77
C ALA A 246 -9.93 28.55 -4.46
N ASP A 247 -9.32 29.10 -5.49
CA ASP A 247 -8.55 30.33 -5.42
C ASP A 247 -8.79 31.19 -6.67
N TYR A 248 -8.01 32.26 -6.80
CA TYR A 248 -8.09 33.16 -7.96
C TYR A 248 -7.83 32.47 -9.31
N PHE A 249 -7.07 31.36 -9.30
CA PHE A 249 -6.63 30.64 -10.50
C PHE A 249 -7.58 29.52 -10.91
N GLY A 250 -8.48 29.09 -10.03
CA GLY A 250 -9.47 28.08 -10.37
C GLY A 250 -9.95 27.25 -9.21
N GLU A 251 -10.60 26.14 -9.58
CA GLU A 251 -11.13 25.16 -8.65
C GLU A 251 -10.33 23.86 -8.78
N TYR A 252 -9.96 23.33 -7.62
CA TYR A 252 -9.14 22.13 -7.50
C TYR A 252 -9.75 21.17 -6.51
N GLU A 253 -9.34 19.90 -6.56
CA GLU A 253 -9.82 18.87 -5.66
C GLU A 253 -8.71 17.90 -5.25
N LEU A 254 -8.82 17.43 -4.01
CA LEU A 254 -7.99 16.40 -3.41
C LEU A 254 -8.85 15.20 -3.07
N PHE A 255 -8.43 14.02 -3.52
CA PHE A 255 -9.11 12.76 -3.25
C PHE A 255 -8.46 12.03 -2.09
N PHE A 256 -9.28 11.54 -1.16
CA PHE A 256 -8.78 10.71 -0.06
C PHE A 256 -9.87 9.71 0.42
N PRO A 257 -9.46 8.59 1.05
CA PRO A 257 -10.40 7.60 1.55
C PRO A 257 -11.33 8.11 2.63
N GLU A 258 -12.55 7.56 2.71
CA GLU A 258 -13.57 7.96 3.71
C GLU A 258 -13.04 7.90 5.15
N TYR A 259 -12.14 6.96 5.46
CA TYR A 259 -11.60 6.78 6.81
C TYR A 259 -10.66 7.90 7.27
N GLU A 260 -10.15 8.73 6.34
CA GLU A 260 -9.26 9.85 6.65
C GLU A 260 -9.99 11.16 6.93
N LEU A 261 -11.31 11.22 6.72
CA LEU A 261 -12.09 12.46 6.89
C LEU A 261 -11.84 13.16 8.22
N ALA A 262 -11.74 12.41 9.31
CA ALA A 262 -11.55 12.99 10.64
C ALA A 262 -10.22 13.74 10.78
N GLN A 263 -9.16 13.26 10.12
CA GLN A 263 -7.85 13.89 10.15
C GLN A 263 -7.83 15.19 9.34
N PHE A 264 -8.38 15.16 8.13
CA PHE A 264 -8.50 16.35 7.28
C PHE A 264 -9.41 17.41 7.91
N LYS A 265 -10.55 16.98 8.46
CA LYS A 265 -11.51 17.88 9.10
C LYS A 265 -10.97 18.54 10.38
N ALA A 266 -10.03 17.92 11.06
CA ALA A 266 -9.36 18.51 12.21
C ALA A 266 -8.51 19.75 11.84
N ILE A 267 -8.13 19.89 10.57
CA ILE A 267 -7.32 21.00 10.05
C ILE A 267 -8.18 21.96 9.24
N ALA A 268 -8.94 21.44 8.27
CA ALA A 268 -9.82 22.22 7.41
C ALA A 268 -11.29 21.90 7.76
N ASP A 269 -11.86 22.63 8.72
CA ASP A 269 -13.26 22.39 9.17
C ASP A 269 -14.25 23.09 8.24
N VAL A 270 -14.51 22.44 7.10
CA VAL A 270 -15.48 22.89 6.11
C VAL A 270 -16.67 21.93 6.02
N PRO A 271 -17.82 22.35 5.40
CA PRO A 271 -19.01 21.53 5.30
C PRO A 271 -18.77 20.18 4.61
N VAL A 272 -19.53 19.17 5.04
CA VAL A 272 -19.55 17.84 4.42
C VAL A 272 -20.86 17.67 3.67
N GLU A 273 -20.77 17.45 2.39
CA GLU A 273 -21.91 17.24 1.48
C GLU A 273 -21.86 15.86 0.85
N LYS A 274 -22.97 15.44 0.25
CA LYS A 274 -23.07 14.22 -0.54
C LYS A 274 -23.33 14.59 -2.00
N GLU A 275 -22.62 13.94 -2.89
CA GLU A 275 -22.79 14.07 -4.33
C GLU A 275 -24.20 13.65 -4.81
#